data_4eb834822ba78411ca9c61ad4f06ab00
#
_entry.id   4eb834822ba78411ca9c61ad4f06ab00
#
_cell.length_a   1.000
_cell.length_b   1.000
_cell.length_c   1.000
_cell.angle_alpha   90.00
_cell.angle_beta   90.00
_cell.angle_gamma   90.00
#
_symmetry.space_group_name_H-M   'P 1'
#
loop_
_entity.id
_entity.type
_entity.pdbx_description
1 polymer ?
#
loop_
_entity_poly.entity_id
_entity_poly.type
_entity_poly.pdbx_seq_one_letter_code
_entity_poly.pdbx_strand_id
1 'polypeptide(L)'
;MLPKIDGIELCKRMRSEDTDIPIIMMTARDTSTDKITGLDAGADDYIVKPIDLPEMLARVRALMRRVNAPIPMVLRWGDLQVDLNVYEVTYQDRVISLTPKEFGILELLLRHGYNVLRRHVIVEHVWSLDDPPKEDTINTNIKSLRNKLKAAGAPPDLIETIHSVGYRLKRNSDKPTEKVAAKV
;
A
#
# COMPACT_ATOMS: atom_id res chain seq x y z
N MET A 1 -19.27 7.30 25.78
CA MET A 1 -19.50 8.55 25.01
C MET A 1 -18.18 9.26 24.87
N LEU A 2 -17.85 9.67 23.64
CA LEU A 2 -16.68 10.51 23.40
C LEU A 2 -17.00 11.93 23.90
N PRO A 3 -16.08 12.62 24.58
CA PRO A 3 -16.34 13.99 25.02
C PRO A 3 -16.41 14.88 23.76
N LYS A 4 -17.54 15.55 23.56
CA LYS A 4 -17.85 16.60 22.57
C LYS A 4 -18.37 16.12 21.17
N ILE A 5 -18.33 14.86 20.78
CA ILE A 5 -18.88 14.39 19.50
C ILE A 5 -19.51 13.00 19.64
N ASP A 6 -20.64 12.75 19.01
CA ASP A 6 -21.24 11.42 18.94
C ASP A 6 -20.48 10.57 17.90
N GLY A 7 -20.33 9.26 18.17
CA GLY A 7 -19.64 8.32 17.27
C GLY A 7 -20.29 8.22 15.89
N ILE A 8 -21.62 8.37 15.81
CA ILE A 8 -22.36 8.38 14.54
C ILE A 8 -21.99 9.63 13.73
N GLU A 9 -21.94 10.79 14.36
CA GLU A 9 -21.58 12.04 13.71
C GLU A 9 -20.11 12.03 13.27
N LEU A 10 -19.21 11.45 14.08
CA LEU A 10 -17.82 11.25 13.71
C LEU A 10 -17.68 10.37 12.47
N CYS A 11 -18.43 9.25 12.43
CA CYS A 11 -18.42 8.33 11.29
C CYS A 11 -18.87 9.03 10.00
N LYS A 12 -19.99 9.77 10.04
CA LYS A 12 -20.48 10.57 8.91
C LYS A 12 -19.45 11.57 8.42
N ARG A 13 -18.77 12.25 9.34
CA ARG A 13 -17.72 13.21 9.04
C ARG A 13 -16.53 12.56 8.33
N MET A 14 -16.05 11.43 8.86
CA MET A 14 -14.97 10.67 8.21
C MET A 14 -15.35 10.26 6.80
N ARG A 15 -16.59 9.82 6.57
CA ARG A 15 -17.08 9.47 5.22
C ARG A 15 -17.23 10.68 4.30
N SER A 16 -17.61 11.85 4.82
CA SER A 16 -17.70 13.06 4.01
C SER A 16 -16.35 13.61 3.57
N GLU A 17 -15.27 13.22 4.25
CA GLU A 17 -13.89 13.54 3.89
C GLU A 17 -13.27 12.52 2.91
N ASP A 18 -14.10 11.68 2.28
CA ASP A 18 -13.70 10.67 1.27
C ASP A 18 -12.64 9.67 1.78
N THR A 19 -12.78 9.27 3.05
CA THR A 19 -11.87 8.30 3.67
C THR A 19 -12.39 6.88 3.50
N ASP A 20 -11.65 6.05 2.76
CA ASP A 20 -11.91 4.61 2.59
C ASP A 20 -11.41 3.75 3.77
N ILE A 21 -11.10 4.37 4.91
CA ILE A 21 -10.63 3.67 6.10
C ILE A 21 -11.76 2.80 6.65
N PRO A 22 -11.54 1.49 6.89
CA PRO A 22 -12.52 0.64 7.54
C PRO A 22 -12.87 1.13 8.95
N ILE A 23 -14.15 1.28 9.24
CA ILE A 23 -14.64 1.79 10.51
C ILE A 23 -15.46 0.71 11.22
N ILE A 24 -15.03 0.34 12.44
CA ILE A 24 -15.83 -0.48 13.36
C ILE A 24 -16.37 0.42 14.47
N MET A 25 -17.69 0.46 14.61
CA MET A 25 -18.31 1.14 15.75
C MET A 25 -18.42 0.22 16.95
N MET A 26 -17.94 0.66 18.10
CA MET A 26 -18.00 -0.07 19.37
C MET A 26 -18.83 0.70 20.39
N THR A 27 -19.96 0.12 20.85
CA THR A 27 -20.91 0.83 21.67
C THR A 27 -21.60 -0.08 22.70
N ALA A 28 -22.19 0.53 23.74
CA ALA A 28 -23.05 -0.20 24.68
C ALA A 28 -24.51 -0.32 24.20
N ARG A 29 -24.86 0.32 23.09
CA ARG A 29 -26.23 0.26 22.53
C ARG A 29 -26.39 -1.00 21.69
N ASP A 30 -27.37 -1.82 22.02
CA ASP A 30 -27.57 -3.13 21.43
C ASP A 30 -28.86 -3.27 20.61
N THR A 31 -29.68 -2.21 20.54
CA THR A 31 -30.94 -2.27 19.80
C THR A 31 -30.70 -2.41 18.29
N SER A 32 -31.64 -3.05 17.61
CA SER A 32 -31.57 -3.20 16.14
C SER A 32 -31.54 -1.82 15.45
N THR A 33 -32.27 -0.84 15.98
CA THR A 33 -32.30 0.51 15.44
C THR A 33 -30.93 1.22 15.57
N ASP A 34 -30.23 1.05 16.69
CA ASP A 34 -28.90 1.64 16.89
C ASP A 34 -27.87 1.01 15.92
N LYS A 35 -27.94 -0.31 15.69
CA LYS A 35 -27.07 -1.00 14.74
C LYS A 35 -27.29 -0.52 13.31
N ILE A 36 -28.56 -0.41 12.88
CA ILE A 36 -28.91 0.11 11.55
C ILE A 36 -28.38 1.56 11.41
N THR A 37 -28.65 2.41 12.39
CA THR A 37 -28.21 3.81 12.35
C THR A 37 -26.68 3.94 12.26
N GLY A 38 -25.93 3.07 12.96
CA GLY A 38 -24.47 3.04 12.90
C GLY A 38 -23.94 2.63 11.54
N LEU A 39 -24.52 1.59 10.94
CA LEU A 39 -24.15 1.11 9.60
C LEU A 39 -24.55 2.12 8.52
N ASP A 40 -25.74 2.70 8.59
CA ASP A 40 -26.21 3.74 7.66
C ASP A 40 -25.36 5.04 7.74
N ALA A 41 -24.70 5.27 8.90
CA ALA A 41 -23.74 6.36 9.05
C ALA A 41 -22.42 6.11 8.31
N GLY A 42 -22.24 4.91 7.72
CA GLY A 42 -21.05 4.53 6.95
C GLY A 42 -20.05 3.68 7.73
N ALA A 43 -20.40 3.12 8.88
CA ALA A 43 -19.58 2.11 9.54
C ALA A 43 -19.62 0.79 8.77
N ASP A 44 -18.47 0.10 8.67
CA ASP A 44 -18.36 -1.19 7.99
C ASP A 44 -18.76 -2.37 8.88
N ASP A 45 -18.68 -2.20 10.20
CA ASP A 45 -19.15 -3.18 11.18
C ASP A 45 -19.52 -2.51 12.52
N TYR A 46 -20.27 -3.24 13.34
CA TYR A 46 -20.82 -2.75 14.61
C TYR A 46 -20.67 -3.82 15.70
N ILE A 47 -20.02 -3.46 16.81
CA ILE A 47 -19.76 -4.36 17.94
C ILE A 47 -20.41 -3.80 19.21
N VAL A 48 -21.17 -4.64 19.89
CA VAL A 48 -21.80 -4.29 21.18
C VAL A 48 -20.88 -4.67 22.33
N LYS A 49 -20.74 -3.77 23.32
CA LYS A 49 -20.02 -4.04 24.58
C LYS A 49 -20.89 -4.90 25.51
N PRO A 50 -20.32 -5.85 26.28
CA PRO A 50 -18.88 -6.13 26.45
C PRO A 50 -18.26 -6.81 25.21
N ILE A 51 -17.00 -6.48 24.92
CA ILE A 51 -16.30 -6.94 23.71
C ILE A 51 -15.53 -8.21 24.04
N ASP A 52 -15.81 -9.28 23.31
CA ASP A 52 -14.95 -10.44 23.27
C ASP A 52 -13.77 -10.20 22.32
N LEU A 53 -12.55 -10.26 22.86
CA LEU A 53 -11.34 -9.98 22.09
C LEU A 53 -11.13 -10.91 20.88
N PRO A 54 -11.33 -12.24 21.00
CA PRO A 54 -11.34 -13.16 19.85
C PRO A 54 -12.33 -12.76 18.76
N GLU A 55 -13.57 -12.37 19.13
CA GLU A 55 -14.58 -11.90 18.18
C GLU A 55 -14.15 -10.62 17.48
N MET A 56 -13.68 -9.62 18.24
CA MET A 56 -13.17 -8.36 17.67
C MET A 56 -12.07 -8.61 16.66
N LEU A 57 -11.08 -9.43 16.99
CA LEU A 57 -9.99 -9.78 16.08
C LEU A 57 -10.48 -10.52 14.82
N ALA A 58 -11.50 -11.37 14.94
CA ALA A 58 -12.11 -12.05 13.80
C ALA A 58 -12.79 -11.04 12.85
N ARG A 59 -13.51 -10.05 13.41
CA ARG A 59 -14.17 -8.97 12.65
C ARG A 59 -13.17 -8.06 11.96
N VAL A 60 -12.11 -7.66 12.65
CA VAL A 60 -11.01 -6.90 12.06
C VAL A 60 -10.41 -7.67 10.88
N ARG A 61 -10.09 -8.96 11.05
CA ARG A 61 -9.58 -9.80 9.94
C ARG A 61 -10.57 -9.89 8.77
N ALA A 62 -11.87 -9.94 9.04
CA ALA A 62 -12.90 -10.00 8.01
C ALA A 62 -12.98 -8.68 7.22
N LEU A 63 -12.92 -7.54 7.90
CA LEU A 63 -12.87 -6.22 7.26
C LEU A 63 -11.60 -6.04 6.43
N MET A 64 -10.45 -6.39 6.99
CA MET A 64 -9.19 -6.31 6.26
C MET A 64 -9.18 -7.19 4.99
N ARG A 65 -9.89 -8.34 4.99
CA ARG A 65 -10.07 -9.13 3.76
C ARG A 65 -10.94 -8.43 2.72
N ARG A 66 -11.94 -7.62 3.13
CA ARG A 66 -12.79 -6.86 2.19
C ARG A 66 -12.02 -5.69 1.58
N VAL A 67 -11.22 -5.01 2.38
CA VAL A 67 -10.30 -3.95 1.91
C VAL A 67 -9.19 -4.54 1.04
N ASN A 68 -8.72 -5.74 1.39
CA ASN A 68 -7.77 -6.56 0.63
C ASN A 68 -8.49 -7.56 -0.30
N ALA A 69 -9.76 -7.33 -0.70
CA ALA A 69 -10.29 -8.05 -1.85
C ALA A 69 -9.24 -7.94 -2.96
N PRO A 70 -8.89 -9.02 -3.65
CA PRO A 70 -7.77 -9.01 -4.58
C PRO A 70 -8.07 -8.03 -5.71
N ILE A 71 -7.78 -6.76 -5.48
CA ILE A 71 -7.40 -5.87 -6.55
C ILE A 71 -6.22 -6.61 -7.15
N PRO A 72 -6.24 -6.93 -8.46
CA PRO A 72 -5.06 -7.47 -9.07
C PRO A 72 -3.95 -6.46 -8.75
N MET A 73 -3.12 -6.80 -7.75
CA MET A 73 -2.09 -5.90 -7.27
C MET A 73 -0.92 -5.97 -8.25
N VAL A 74 -1.23 -5.68 -9.51
CA VAL A 74 -0.25 -5.49 -10.55
C VAL A 74 0.07 -4.01 -10.61
N LEU A 75 1.21 -3.66 -10.05
CA LEU A 75 1.77 -2.32 -10.20
C LEU A 75 2.36 -2.20 -11.61
N ARG A 76 2.08 -1.07 -12.28
CA ARG A 76 2.53 -0.83 -13.66
C ARG A 76 3.25 0.48 -13.79
N TRP A 77 4.33 0.47 -14.59
CA TRP A 77 5.08 1.66 -14.96
C TRP A 77 5.58 1.55 -16.40
N GLY A 78 4.83 2.07 -17.33
CA GLY A 78 5.06 1.80 -18.75
C GLY A 78 4.94 0.31 -19.04
N ASP A 79 6.00 -0.28 -19.58
CA ASP A 79 6.07 -1.70 -19.94
C ASP A 79 6.52 -2.59 -18.75
N LEU A 80 6.84 -2.01 -17.59
CA LEU A 80 7.16 -2.72 -16.37
C LEU A 80 5.89 -3.09 -15.61
N GLN A 81 5.77 -4.36 -15.22
CA GLN A 81 4.67 -4.86 -14.41
C GLN A 81 5.22 -5.67 -13.23
N VAL A 82 4.60 -5.50 -12.07
CA VAL A 82 4.93 -6.22 -10.84
C VAL A 82 3.65 -6.78 -10.27
N ASP A 83 3.48 -8.10 -10.31
CA ASP A 83 2.38 -8.79 -9.65
C ASP A 83 2.79 -9.14 -8.21
N LEU A 84 2.16 -8.48 -7.25
CA LEU A 84 2.46 -8.64 -5.84
C LEU A 84 1.90 -9.93 -5.24
N ASN A 85 0.92 -10.57 -5.91
CA ASN A 85 0.32 -11.80 -5.40
C ASN A 85 1.21 -13.01 -5.65
N VAL A 86 1.86 -13.03 -6.82
CA VAL A 86 2.73 -14.15 -7.24
C VAL A 86 4.22 -13.80 -7.19
N TYR A 87 4.55 -12.58 -6.73
CA TYR A 87 5.93 -12.09 -6.66
C TYR A 87 6.66 -12.12 -8.01
N GLU A 88 5.94 -11.84 -9.08
CA GLU A 88 6.48 -11.84 -10.44
C GLU A 88 6.70 -10.42 -10.96
N VAL A 89 7.82 -10.23 -11.64
CA VAL A 89 8.17 -8.97 -12.30
C VAL A 89 8.38 -9.25 -13.79
N THR A 90 7.73 -8.46 -14.64
CA THR A 90 7.91 -8.55 -16.09
C THR A 90 8.22 -7.19 -16.70
N TYR A 91 8.98 -7.18 -17.78
CA TYR A 91 9.20 -6.02 -18.65
C TYR A 91 8.98 -6.45 -20.10
N GLN A 92 7.99 -5.89 -20.77
CA GLN A 92 7.56 -6.33 -22.12
C GLN A 92 7.40 -7.85 -22.17
N ASP A 93 6.63 -8.42 -21.23
CA ASP A 93 6.36 -9.86 -21.08
C ASP A 93 7.59 -10.76 -20.78
N ARG A 94 8.76 -10.17 -20.57
CA ARG A 94 9.95 -10.91 -20.14
C ARG A 94 10.03 -10.94 -18.62
N VAL A 95 10.04 -12.13 -18.05
CA VAL A 95 10.16 -12.34 -16.60
C VAL A 95 11.54 -11.92 -16.10
N ILE A 96 11.59 -11.19 -15.01
CA ILE A 96 12.81 -10.72 -14.36
C ILE A 96 12.92 -11.36 -12.97
N SER A 97 13.93 -12.17 -12.76
CA SER A 97 14.20 -12.80 -11.46
C SER A 97 14.86 -11.80 -10.51
N LEU A 98 14.13 -11.38 -9.47
CA LEU A 98 14.61 -10.48 -8.45
C LEU A 98 14.79 -11.21 -7.12
N THR A 99 15.74 -10.75 -6.30
CA THR A 99 15.82 -11.14 -4.90
C THR A 99 14.68 -10.48 -4.10
N PRO A 100 14.32 -11.00 -2.91
CA PRO A 100 13.28 -10.37 -2.08
C PRO A 100 13.56 -8.89 -1.76
N LYS A 101 14.83 -8.51 -1.58
CA LYS A 101 15.22 -7.11 -1.31
C LYS A 101 15.06 -6.22 -2.54
N GLU A 102 15.48 -6.70 -3.71
CA GLU A 102 15.29 -5.99 -4.98
C GLU A 102 13.80 -5.82 -5.31
N PHE A 103 12.99 -6.86 -5.08
CA PHE A 103 11.55 -6.82 -5.27
C PHE A 103 10.90 -5.77 -4.37
N GLY A 104 11.19 -5.78 -3.05
CA GLY A 104 10.65 -4.80 -2.11
C GLY A 104 11.05 -3.36 -2.45
N ILE A 105 12.28 -3.13 -2.91
CA ILE A 105 12.72 -1.81 -3.39
C ILE A 105 11.92 -1.38 -4.63
N LEU A 106 11.74 -2.29 -5.60
CA LEU A 106 11.00 -2.00 -6.82
C LEU A 106 9.52 -1.71 -6.53
N GLU A 107 8.90 -2.49 -5.66
CA GLU A 107 7.53 -2.26 -5.19
C GLU A 107 7.38 -0.86 -4.58
N LEU A 108 8.27 -0.47 -3.67
CA LEU A 108 8.25 0.86 -3.05
C LEU A 108 8.41 1.98 -4.08
N LEU A 109 9.31 1.82 -5.04
CA LEU A 109 9.49 2.79 -6.12
C LEU A 109 8.22 2.94 -6.95
N LEU A 110 7.55 1.84 -7.30
CA LEU A 110 6.30 1.86 -8.06
C LEU A 110 5.16 2.53 -7.29
N ARG A 111 5.02 2.23 -6.00
CA ARG A 111 4.02 2.86 -5.13
C ARG A 111 4.26 4.37 -4.95
N HIS A 112 5.51 4.81 -4.90
CA HIS A 112 5.87 6.23 -4.80
C HIS A 112 5.84 6.97 -6.15
N GLY A 113 5.86 6.25 -7.25
CA GLY A 113 5.79 6.80 -8.59
C GLY A 113 6.89 7.83 -8.87
N TYR A 114 6.51 9.07 -9.17
CA TYR A 114 7.45 10.19 -9.43
C TYR A 114 8.07 10.80 -8.19
N ASN A 115 7.52 10.48 -7.01
CA ASN A 115 8.02 11.04 -5.76
C ASN A 115 9.38 10.43 -5.41
N VAL A 116 10.25 11.24 -4.83
CA VAL A 116 11.55 10.75 -4.41
C VAL A 116 11.40 9.87 -3.16
N LEU A 117 11.75 8.61 -3.30
CA LEU A 117 11.81 7.65 -2.21
C LEU A 117 13.12 7.86 -1.45
N ARG A 118 13.03 8.35 -0.21
CA ARG A 118 14.20 8.61 0.64
C ARG A 118 14.83 7.31 1.12
N ARG A 119 16.15 7.32 1.34
CA ARG A 119 16.92 6.14 1.77
C ARG A 119 16.41 5.51 3.06
N HIS A 120 16.08 6.30 4.09
CA HIS A 120 15.56 5.77 5.35
C HIS A 120 14.24 5.03 5.17
N VAL A 121 13.34 5.52 4.29
CA VAL A 121 12.08 4.83 3.98
C VAL A 121 12.33 3.45 3.35
N ILE A 122 13.34 3.34 2.48
CA ILE A 122 13.73 2.03 1.91
C ILE A 122 14.22 1.09 3.02
N VAL A 123 15.05 1.59 3.94
CA VAL A 123 15.55 0.80 5.07
C VAL A 123 14.41 0.28 5.93
N GLU A 124 13.52 1.16 6.37
CA GLU A 124 12.41 0.84 7.25
C GLU A 124 11.44 -0.21 6.68
N HIS A 125 11.23 -0.21 5.35
CA HIS A 125 10.27 -1.11 4.72
C HIS A 125 10.89 -2.41 4.19
N VAL A 126 12.16 -2.40 3.80
CA VAL A 126 12.79 -3.55 3.14
C VAL A 126 13.67 -4.36 4.08
N TRP A 127 14.16 -3.76 5.18
CA TRP A 127 14.96 -4.44 6.20
C TRP A 127 14.25 -4.45 7.54
N SER A 128 14.47 -5.50 8.33
CA SER A 128 13.98 -5.55 9.71
C SER A 128 14.86 -4.68 10.63
N LEU A 129 14.30 -4.26 11.75
CA LEU A 129 15.04 -3.51 12.78
C LEU A 129 16.20 -4.30 13.35
N ASP A 130 16.10 -5.64 13.32
CA ASP A 130 17.14 -6.56 13.88
C ASP A 130 18.32 -6.78 12.92
N ASP A 131 18.15 -6.44 11.62
CA ASP A 131 19.21 -6.60 10.60
C ASP A 131 19.26 -5.36 9.69
N PRO A 132 19.71 -4.22 10.23
CA PRO A 132 19.80 -2.98 9.44
C PRO A 132 20.90 -3.12 8.37
N PRO A 133 20.67 -2.59 7.17
CA PRO A 133 21.63 -2.67 6.08
C PRO A 133 22.86 -1.83 6.37
N LYS A 134 24.03 -2.28 5.92
CA LYS A 134 25.22 -1.43 5.84
C LYS A 134 24.97 -0.30 4.83
N GLU A 135 25.69 0.81 4.99
CA GLU A 135 25.49 2.04 4.21
C GLU A 135 25.50 1.81 2.67
N ASP A 136 26.31 0.90 2.18
CA ASP A 136 26.41 0.56 0.76
C ASP A 136 25.42 -0.51 0.27
N THR A 137 24.70 -1.17 1.17
CA THR A 137 23.81 -2.29 0.80
C THR A 137 22.68 -1.84 -0.12
N ILE A 138 22.10 -0.65 0.13
CA ILE A 138 21.06 -0.09 -0.74
C ILE A 138 21.61 0.19 -2.12
N ASN A 139 22.79 0.83 -2.22
CA ASN A 139 23.42 1.14 -3.49
C ASN A 139 23.67 -0.13 -4.31
N THR A 140 24.13 -1.19 -3.66
CA THR A 140 24.39 -2.50 -4.29
C THR A 140 23.11 -3.11 -4.84
N ASN A 141 22.02 -3.10 -4.05
CA ASN A 141 20.72 -3.62 -4.51
C ASN A 141 20.14 -2.79 -5.65
N ILE A 142 20.21 -1.46 -5.59
CA ILE A 142 19.77 -0.57 -6.68
C ILE A 142 20.60 -0.81 -7.95
N LYS A 143 21.91 -0.99 -7.84
CA LYS A 143 22.77 -1.29 -8.99
C LYS A 143 22.40 -2.63 -9.61
N SER A 144 22.23 -3.66 -8.79
CA SER A 144 21.82 -4.99 -9.26
C SER A 144 20.45 -4.95 -9.93
N LEU A 145 19.47 -4.29 -9.31
CA LEU A 145 18.13 -4.09 -9.86
C LEU A 145 18.17 -3.40 -11.23
N ARG A 146 18.93 -2.30 -11.36
CA ARG A 146 19.12 -1.60 -12.65
C ARG A 146 19.70 -2.54 -13.73
N ASN A 147 20.68 -3.35 -13.36
CA ASN A 147 21.30 -4.29 -14.31
C ASN A 147 20.30 -5.34 -14.80
N LYS A 148 19.47 -5.88 -13.92
CA LYS A 148 18.44 -6.86 -14.26
C LYS A 148 17.33 -6.26 -15.13
N LEU A 149 16.85 -5.06 -14.79
CA LEU A 149 15.89 -4.32 -15.60
C LEU A 149 16.45 -4.03 -17.00
N LYS A 150 17.68 -3.54 -17.08
CA LYS A 150 18.37 -3.27 -18.35
C LYS A 150 18.52 -4.53 -19.20
N ALA A 151 18.88 -5.67 -18.60
CA ALA A 151 19.00 -6.95 -19.28
C ALA A 151 17.67 -7.42 -19.88
N ALA A 152 16.54 -7.08 -19.27
CA ALA A 152 15.20 -7.32 -19.78
C ALA A 152 14.75 -6.33 -20.87
N GLY A 153 15.53 -5.27 -21.14
CA GLY A 153 15.23 -4.25 -22.15
C GLY A 153 14.71 -2.92 -21.61
N ALA A 154 14.66 -2.76 -20.28
CA ALA A 154 14.24 -1.49 -19.69
C ALA A 154 15.28 -0.38 -19.92
N PRO A 155 14.86 0.89 -20.00
CA PRO A 155 15.76 2.03 -20.09
C PRO A 155 16.78 2.01 -18.93
N PRO A 156 18.07 2.29 -19.18
CA PRO A 156 19.10 2.23 -18.16
C PRO A 156 18.92 3.29 -17.05
N ASP A 157 18.15 4.30 -17.32
CA ASP A 157 17.82 5.42 -16.44
C ASP A 157 16.39 5.34 -15.85
N LEU A 158 15.73 4.17 -15.95
CA LEU A 158 14.39 3.96 -15.40
C LEU A 158 14.32 4.30 -13.90
N ILE A 159 15.37 3.97 -13.17
CA ILE A 159 15.52 4.36 -11.75
C ILE A 159 16.57 5.47 -11.67
N GLU A 160 16.15 6.69 -11.35
CA GLU A 160 17.03 7.84 -11.17
C GLU A 160 17.56 7.93 -9.75
N THR A 161 18.81 8.37 -9.60
CA THR A 161 19.38 8.75 -8.32
C THR A 161 19.24 10.26 -8.14
N ILE A 162 18.58 10.68 -7.07
CA ILE A 162 18.58 12.07 -6.64
C ILE A 162 19.66 12.22 -5.56
N HIS A 163 20.77 12.81 -5.93
CA HIS A 163 21.96 12.91 -5.06
C HIS A 163 21.59 13.44 -3.68
N SER A 164 22.12 12.80 -2.65
CA SER A 164 21.91 13.12 -1.22
C SER A 164 20.47 12.97 -0.73
N VAL A 165 19.49 12.56 -1.56
CA VAL A 165 18.08 12.43 -1.19
C VAL A 165 17.60 10.98 -1.27
N GLY A 166 17.72 10.33 -2.44
CA GLY A 166 17.18 9.00 -2.64
C GLY A 166 17.04 8.60 -4.10
N TYR A 167 15.97 7.88 -4.40
CA TYR A 167 15.71 7.30 -5.73
C TYR A 167 14.27 7.56 -6.16
N ARG A 168 14.02 7.58 -7.46
CA ARG A 168 12.66 7.63 -8.03
C ARG A 168 12.61 6.92 -9.38
N LEU A 169 11.42 6.64 -9.86
CA LEU A 169 11.22 6.23 -11.24
C LEU A 169 11.22 7.45 -12.17
N LYS A 170 11.91 7.32 -13.29
CA LYS A 170 11.93 8.36 -14.33
C LYS A 170 10.55 8.46 -14.99
N ARG A 171 10.12 9.68 -15.25
CA ARG A 171 8.85 9.93 -15.94
C ARG A 171 8.93 9.40 -17.37
N ASN A 172 7.98 8.55 -17.75
CA ASN A 172 7.88 8.11 -19.14
C ASN A 172 7.20 9.24 -19.93
N SER A 173 7.98 9.97 -20.75
CA SER A 173 7.50 11.14 -21.50
C SER A 173 6.54 10.77 -22.64
N ASP A 174 6.42 9.49 -23.01
CA ASP A 174 5.75 9.07 -24.24
C ASP A 174 4.45 8.25 -24.07
N LYS A 175 3.99 7.98 -22.83
CA LYS A 175 2.67 7.35 -22.64
C LYS A 175 1.89 8.06 -21.53
N PRO A 176 0.62 8.44 -21.77
CA PRO A 176 -0.22 8.99 -20.70
C PRO A 176 -0.33 7.91 -19.61
N THR A 177 0.05 8.30 -18.43
CA THR A 177 -0.11 7.50 -17.21
C THR A 177 -1.60 7.22 -17.04
N GLU A 178 -2.04 5.99 -17.26
CA GLU A 178 -3.28 5.57 -16.62
C GLU A 178 -3.07 5.77 -15.12
N LYS A 179 -3.73 6.81 -14.61
CA LYS A 179 -3.88 7.02 -13.19
C LYS A 179 -4.27 5.67 -12.60
N VAL A 180 -3.56 5.25 -11.56
CA VAL A 180 -4.09 4.25 -10.64
C VAL A 180 -5.50 4.72 -10.34
N ALA A 181 -6.46 4.16 -11.06
CA ALA A 181 -7.86 4.39 -10.80
C ALA A 181 -8.16 3.66 -9.50
N ALA A 182 -8.01 4.39 -8.39
CA ALA A 182 -8.86 4.18 -7.27
C ALA A 182 -10.28 4.42 -7.80
N LYS A 183 -10.93 3.39 -8.33
CA LYS A 183 -12.36 3.38 -8.54
C LYS A 183 -12.96 2.91 -7.24
N VAL A 184 -13.60 3.90 -6.63
CA VAL A 184 -14.84 3.90 -5.85
C VAL A 184 -15.46 2.52 -5.62
#